data_d4b922783e45b581d147d1a9e77ddcc2
#
_entry.id   d4b922783e45b581d147d1a9e77ddcc2
#
_cell.length_a   1.000
_cell.length_b   1.000
_cell.length_c   1.000
_cell.angle_alpha   90.00
_cell.angle_beta   90.00
_cell.angle_gamma   90.00
#
_symmetry.space_group_name_H-M   'P 1'
#
loop_
_entity.id
_entity.type
_entity.pdbx_description
1 polymer ?
#
loop_
_entity_poly.entity_id
_entity_poly.type
_entity_poly.pdbx_seq_one_letter_code
_entity_poly.pdbx_strand_id
1 'polypeptide(L)'
;MSLSEHPFTAEDAENAENVEKDAEKRSAVIMNEFPLTEIIHAQSPEDIEHARILFKEYAAWLEIDLCFQNFEKELAGLPGDYAPPNGRLFLASRDTGIAGCVALRKIGEGICEIKRLFVRPEFRGQGLGRQLAEVMIREAKQLGYERMRLDTLPPKMNDAIALYRSLGFQEIEPYYNNPVPGAKFMELNLGRLEDTSLPSALLTHHHRGR
;
A
#
# COMPACT_ATOMS: atom_id res chain seq x y z
N MET A 1 56.08 -26.48 -25.75
CA MET A 1 54.64 -26.72 -25.75
C MET A 1 54.01 -25.49 -26.34
N SER A 2 53.61 -25.58 -27.62
CA SER A 2 52.98 -24.45 -28.34
C SER A 2 51.48 -24.48 -28.07
N LEU A 3 50.97 -23.43 -27.47
CA LEU A 3 49.51 -23.21 -27.34
C LEU A 3 49.02 -22.74 -28.73
N SER A 4 48.26 -23.58 -29.41
CA SER A 4 47.59 -23.19 -30.65
C SER A 4 46.39 -22.30 -30.28
N GLU A 5 46.52 -21.01 -30.53
CA GLU A 5 45.40 -20.08 -30.52
C GLU A 5 44.51 -20.43 -31.71
N HIS A 6 43.26 -20.82 -31.44
CA HIS A 6 42.25 -20.93 -32.50
C HIS A 6 41.76 -19.53 -32.81
N PRO A 7 41.81 -19.08 -34.08
CA PRO A 7 41.30 -17.77 -34.45
C PRO A 7 39.76 -17.75 -34.29
N PHE A 8 39.27 -16.68 -33.69
CA PHE A 8 37.84 -16.38 -33.57
C PHE A 8 37.19 -16.30 -34.97
N THR A 9 36.18 -17.10 -35.23
CA THR A 9 35.59 -17.22 -36.57
C THR A 9 34.36 -16.35 -36.72
N ALA A 10 33.95 -16.10 -37.97
CA ALA A 10 32.68 -15.39 -38.24
C ALA A 10 31.43 -16.11 -37.65
N GLU A 11 31.52 -17.42 -37.52
CA GLU A 11 30.47 -18.27 -36.93
C GLU A 11 30.35 -18.07 -35.40
N ASP A 12 31.48 -17.80 -34.72
CA ASP A 12 31.49 -17.46 -33.30
C ASP A 12 30.83 -16.09 -33.04
N ALA A 13 31.04 -15.12 -33.96
CA ALA A 13 30.40 -13.80 -33.87
C ALA A 13 28.90 -13.86 -34.11
N GLU A 14 28.43 -14.64 -35.08
CA GLU A 14 27.02 -14.82 -35.40
C GLU A 14 26.26 -15.56 -34.25
N ASN A 15 26.91 -16.52 -33.61
CA ASN A 15 26.39 -17.22 -32.45
C ASN A 15 26.26 -16.29 -31.24
N ALA A 16 27.24 -15.42 -31.01
CA ALA A 16 27.20 -14.43 -29.92
C ALA A 16 26.03 -13.42 -30.11
N GLU A 17 25.85 -12.93 -31.35
CA GLU A 17 24.79 -11.99 -31.69
C GLU A 17 23.39 -12.62 -31.55
N ASN A 18 23.24 -13.91 -31.91
CA ASN A 18 21.97 -14.65 -31.72
C ASN A 18 21.65 -14.92 -30.26
N VAL A 19 22.65 -15.19 -29.41
CA VAL A 19 22.48 -15.36 -27.97
C VAL A 19 22.06 -14.06 -27.30
N GLU A 20 22.62 -12.92 -27.72
CA GLU A 20 22.23 -11.60 -27.22
C GLU A 20 20.82 -11.22 -27.63
N LYS A 21 20.43 -11.43 -28.89
CA LYS A 21 19.05 -11.22 -29.38
C LYS A 21 18.01 -12.10 -28.67
N ASP A 22 18.36 -13.35 -28.36
CA ASP A 22 17.47 -14.25 -27.58
C ASP A 22 17.38 -13.83 -26.11
N ALA A 23 18.46 -13.32 -25.51
CA ALA A 23 18.46 -12.77 -24.17
C ALA A 23 17.63 -11.48 -24.07
N GLU A 24 17.75 -10.57 -25.06
CA GLU A 24 16.90 -9.37 -25.15
C GLU A 24 15.41 -9.72 -25.36
N LYS A 25 15.11 -10.69 -26.24
CA LYS A 25 13.72 -11.16 -26.40
C LYS A 25 13.16 -11.79 -25.14
N ARG A 26 13.95 -12.60 -24.42
CA ARG A 26 13.52 -13.19 -23.14
C ARG A 26 13.35 -12.13 -22.06
N SER A 27 14.22 -11.12 -21.99
CA SER A 27 14.08 -9.99 -21.08
C SER A 27 12.84 -9.14 -21.40
N ALA A 28 12.56 -8.89 -22.70
CA ALA A 28 11.37 -8.15 -23.13
C ALA A 28 10.08 -8.92 -22.85
N VAL A 29 10.09 -10.26 -23.00
CA VAL A 29 8.93 -11.12 -22.67
C VAL A 29 8.69 -11.15 -21.17
N ILE A 30 9.74 -11.24 -20.34
CA ILE A 30 9.63 -11.22 -18.88
C ILE A 30 9.14 -9.86 -18.36
N MET A 31 9.56 -8.76 -19.00
CA MET A 31 9.06 -7.42 -18.66
C MET A 31 7.59 -7.20 -19.03
N ASN A 32 7.04 -7.98 -19.96
CA ASN A 32 5.65 -7.86 -20.43
C ASN A 32 4.68 -8.80 -19.69
N GLU A 33 5.16 -9.70 -18.81
CA GLU A 33 4.31 -10.65 -18.08
C GLU A 33 3.71 -10.09 -16.78
N PHE A 34 4.20 -8.96 -16.27
CA PHE A 34 3.63 -8.30 -15.09
C PHE A 34 3.35 -6.83 -15.40
N PRO A 35 2.10 -6.45 -15.64
CA PRO A 35 1.75 -5.06 -15.86
C PRO A 35 2.23 -4.21 -14.68
N LEU A 36 2.98 -3.15 -14.98
CA LEU A 36 3.51 -2.24 -13.96
C LEU A 36 2.33 -1.70 -13.11
N THR A 37 2.42 -1.93 -11.81
CA THR A 37 1.47 -1.34 -10.87
C THR A 37 2.07 -0.04 -10.36
N GLU A 38 1.36 1.06 -10.57
CA GLU A 38 1.68 2.35 -9.99
C GLU A 38 0.71 2.63 -8.84
N ILE A 39 1.26 3.02 -7.68
CA ILE A 39 0.46 3.48 -6.54
C ILE A 39 0.79 4.95 -6.29
N ILE A 40 -0.19 5.81 -6.54
CA ILE A 40 -0.05 7.26 -6.45
C ILE A 40 -0.87 7.83 -5.31
N HIS A 41 -0.36 8.90 -4.69
CA HIS A 41 -1.13 9.70 -3.74
C HIS A 41 -2.13 10.56 -4.51
N ALA A 42 -3.42 10.34 -4.29
CA ALA A 42 -4.49 11.06 -4.96
C ALA A 42 -4.54 12.53 -4.47
N GLN A 43 -4.21 13.47 -5.34
CA GLN A 43 -4.14 14.90 -5.02
C GLN A 43 -4.86 15.77 -6.03
N SER A 44 -4.87 15.38 -7.29
CA SER A 44 -5.56 16.15 -8.34
C SER A 44 -7.09 15.98 -8.26
N PRO A 45 -7.87 16.93 -8.81
CA PRO A 45 -9.31 16.74 -8.91
C PRO A 45 -9.72 15.47 -9.65
N GLU A 46 -8.94 15.03 -10.64
CA GLU A 46 -9.15 13.83 -11.40
C GLU A 46 -8.93 12.58 -10.53
N ASP A 47 -7.85 12.55 -9.73
CA ASP A 47 -7.59 11.45 -8.78
C ASP A 47 -8.72 11.33 -7.76
N ILE A 48 -9.22 12.47 -7.26
CA ILE A 48 -10.33 12.48 -6.28
C ILE A 48 -11.62 11.94 -6.92
N GLU A 49 -11.86 12.22 -8.19
CA GLU A 49 -13.01 11.65 -8.89
C GLU A 49 -12.84 10.13 -9.10
N HIS A 50 -11.65 9.66 -9.45
CA HIS A 50 -11.35 8.23 -9.51
C HIS A 50 -11.57 7.53 -8.15
N ALA A 51 -11.14 8.16 -7.06
CA ALA A 51 -11.38 7.64 -5.72
C ALA A 51 -12.88 7.59 -5.41
N ARG A 52 -13.65 8.62 -5.78
CA ARG A 52 -15.12 8.67 -5.60
C ARG A 52 -15.81 7.52 -6.32
N ILE A 53 -15.38 7.23 -7.55
CA ILE A 53 -15.90 6.10 -8.35
C ILE A 53 -15.60 4.78 -7.64
N LEU A 54 -14.36 4.56 -7.20
CA LEU A 54 -13.96 3.32 -6.51
C LEU A 54 -14.68 3.16 -5.17
N PHE A 55 -14.94 4.23 -4.43
CA PHE A 55 -15.72 4.15 -3.18
C PHE A 55 -17.17 3.74 -3.44
N LYS A 56 -17.78 4.23 -4.52
CA LYS A 56 -19.12 3.80 -4.93
C LYS A 56 -19.12 2.34 -5.37
N GLU A 57 -18.13 1.90 -6.15
CA GLU A 57 -17.97 0.50 -6.56
C GLU A 57 -17.76 -0.41 -5.33
N TYR A 58 -16.97 0.01 -4.36
CA TYR A 58 -16.79 -0.68 -3.08
C TYR A 58 -18.11 -0.86 -2.33
N ALA A 59 -18.88 0.22 -2.19
CA ALA A 59 -20.17 0.18 -1.50
C ALA A 59 -21.17 -0.74 -2.21
N ALA A 60 -21.25 -0.66 -3.54
CA ALA A 60 -22.08 -1.54 -4.35
C ALA A 60 -21.65 -3.02 -4.22
N TRP A 61 -20.35 -3.29 -4.27
CA TRP A 61 -19.81 -4.64 -4.09
C TRP A 61 -20.10 -5.20 -2.69
N LEU A 62 -20.05 -4.34 -1.66
CA LEU A 62 -20.26 -4.74 -0.27
C LEU A 62 -21.72 -5.15 -0.03
N GLU A 63 -22.69 -4.58 -0.79
CA GLU A 63 -24.14 -4.82 -0.65
C GLU A 63 -24.67 -4.53 0.77
N ILE A 64 -24.04 -3.58 1.45
CA ILE A 64 -24.41 -3.13 2.80
C ILE A 64 -24.64 -1.63 2.72
N ASP A 65 -25.72 -1.19 3.36
CA ASP A 65 -25.97 0.24 3.53
C ASP A 65 -24.90 0.86 4.44
N LEU A 66 -24.11 1.77 3.90
CA LEU A 66 -23.05 2.46 4.63
C LEU A 66 -23.50 3.82 5.22
N CYS A 67 -24.81 4.12 5.25
CA CYS A 67 -25.35 5.37 5.81
C CYS A 67 -24.92 5.59 7.26
N PHE A 68 -24.75 4.51 8.05
CA PHE A 68 -24.26 4.58 9.43
C PHE A 68 -22.83 5.12 9.56
N GLN A 69 -22.05 5.08 8.46
CA GLN A 69 -20.71 5.66 8.38
C GLN A 69 -20.70 7.08 7.76
N ASN A 70 -21.87 7.71 7.54
CA ASN A 70 -22.01 8.98 6.82
C ASN A 70 -21.42 8.95 5.41
N PHE A 71 -21.58 7.85 4.70
CA PHE A 71 -20.92 7.58 3.41
C PHE A 71 -21.18 8.65 2.35
N GLU A 72 -22.42 9.15 2.23
CA GLU A 72 -22.77 10.22 1.28
C GLU A 72 -22.02 11.53 1.58
N LYS A 73 -21.89 11.87 2.87
CA LYS A 73 -21.11 13.04 3.30
C LYS A 73 -19.62 12.85 3.02
N GLU A 74 -19.10 11.63 3.24
CA GLU A 74 -17.71 11.26 2.91
C GLU A 74 -17.46 11.45 1.42
N LEU A 75 -18.33 10.91 0.54
CA LEU A 75 -18.21 11.05 -0.90
C LEU A 75 -18.24 12.51 -1.38
N ALA A 76 -19.16 13.30 -0.82
CA ALA A 76 -19.30 14.72 -1.18
C ALA A 76 -18.08 15.54 -0.74
N GLY A 77 -17.48 15.19 0.39
CA GLY A 77 -16.38 15.92 1.00
C GLY A 77 -14.98 15.46 0.62
N LEU A 78 -14.82 14.46 -0.26
CA LEU A 78 -13.49 13.95 -0.62
C LEU A 78 -12.55 15.04 -1.10
N PRO A 79 -11.24 15.02 -0.70
CA PRO A 79 -10.59 14.00 0.13
C PRO A 79 -10.90 14.09 1.65
N GLY A 80 -11.48 15.18 2.16
CA GLY A 80 -11.95 15.34 3.55
C GLY A 80 -10.94 14.89 4.60
N ASP A 81 -11.34 13.93 5.47
CA ASP A 81 -10.49 13.38 6.52
C ASP A 81 -9.28 12.59 5.98
N TYR A 82 -9.26 12.28 4.69
CA TYR A 82 -8.16 11.60 4.01
C TYR A 82 -7.12 12.57 3.44
N ALA A 83 -7.33 13.88 3.59
CA ALA A 83 -6.38 14.89 3.15
C ALA A 83 -5.15 14.97 4.08
N PRO A 84 -3.96 15.37 3.54
CA PRO A 84 -2.85 15.80 4.38
C PRO A 84 -3.26 16.95 5.32
N PRO A 85 -2.59 17.14 6.47
CA PRO A 85 -1.38 16.41 6.88
C PRO A 85 -1.67 15.05 7.54
N ASN A 86 -2.87 14.82 8.07
CA ASN A 86 -3.19 13.67 8.92
C ASN A 86 -3.73 12.46 8.16
N GLY A 87 -4.28 12.66 6.97
CA GLY A 87 -4.86 11.63 6.13
C GLY A 87 -4.01 11.29 4.92
N ARG A 88 -4.40 10.19 4.25
CA ARG A 88 -3.85 9.77 2.96
C ARG A 88 -4.93 9.08 2.14
N LEU A 89 -4.84 9.27 0.83
CA LEU A 89 -5.68 8.59 -0.15
C LEU A 89 -4.79 8.16 -1.31
N PHE A 90 -4.74 6.85 -1.56
CA PHE A 90 -3.94 6.29 -2.64
C PHE A 90 -4.82 5.59 -3.67
N LEU A 91 -4.41 5.72 -4.92
CA LEU A 91 -4.94 4.96 -6.05
C LEU A 91 -3.87 4.00 -6.56
N ALA A 92 -4.29 2.83 -6.97
CA ALA A 92 -3.46 1.91 -7.73
C ALA A 92 -3.93 1.90 -9.17
N SER A 93 -3.00 2.09 -10.10
CA SER A 93 -3.24 2.00 -11.54
C SER A 93 -2.44 0.86 -12.16
N ARG A 94 -2.93 0.38 -13.27
CA ARG A 94 -2.27 -0.52 -14.21
C ARG A 94 -2.47 -0.02 -15.63
N ASP A 95 -1.80 -0.61 -16.59
CA ASP A 95 -1.85 -0.23 -18.02
C ASP A 95 -3.29 -0.06 -18.55
N THR A 96 -4.25 -0.79 -17.99
CA THR A 96 -5.67 -0.76 -18.36
C THR A 96 -6.53 0.23 -17.57
N GLY A 97 -5.92 0.99 -16.64
CA GLY A 97 -6.61 2.01 -15.84
C GLY A 97 -6.53 1.82 -14.33
N ILE A 98 -7.39 2.54 -13.61
CA ILE A 98 -7.41 2.52 -12.15
C ILE A 98 -7.95 1.18 -11.64
N ALA A 99 -7.14 0.51 -10.81
CA ALA A 99 -7.36 -0.86 -10.36
C ALA A 99 -7.87 -0.96 -8.91
N GLY A 100 -7.61 0.05 -8.07
CA GLY A 100 -8.01 0.02 -6.66
C GLY A 100 -7.65 1.28 -5.90
N CYS A 101 -8.03 1.31 -4.62
CA CYS A 101 -7.75 2.44 -3.73
C CYS A 101 -7.57 1.98 -2.28
N VAL A 102 -7.03 2.87 -1.47
CA VAL A 102 -6.98 2.77 -0.02
C VAL A 102 -6.93 4.16 0.60
N ALA A 103 -7.57 4.34 1.74
CA ALA A 103 -7.61 5.60 2.46
C ALA A 103 -7.17 5.43 3.92
N LEU A 104 -6.66 6.50 4.53
CA LEU A 104 -6.26 6.59 5.93
C LEU A 104 -6.75 7.90 6.52
N ARG A 105 -7.33 7.84 7.72
CA ARG A 105 -7.73 9.01 8.50
C ARG A 105 -7.27 8.93 9.94
N LYS A 106 -7.09 10.07 10.58
CA LYS A 106 -6.89 10.17 12.03
C LYS A 106 -8.19 9.87 12.77
N ILE A 107 -8.15 9.04 13.80
CA ILE A 107 -9.29 8.76 14.68
C ILE A 107 -9.02 9.05 16.16
N GLY A 108 -7.76 9.35 16.50
CA GLY A 108 -7.34 9.65 17.87
C GLY A 108 -5.89 10.10 17.91
N GLU A 109 -5.39 10.43 19.11
CA GLU A 109 -3.97 10.76 19.28
C GLU A 109 -3.13 9.49 19.05
N GLY A 110 -2.16 9.56 18.14
CA GLY A 110 -1.34 8.42 17.72
C GLY A 110 -2.11 7.28 17.04
N ILE A 111 -3.41 7.45 16.73
CA ILE A 111 -4.25 6.38 16.17
C ILE A 111 -4.83 6.81 14.83
N CYS A 112 -4.61 5.99 13.81
CA CYS A 112 -5.26 6.13 12.51
C CYS A 112 -6.17 4.93 12.18
N GLU A 113 -6.98 5.11 11.16
CA GLU A 113 -7.85 4.07 10.63
C GLU A 113 -7.63 3.91 9.13
N ILE A 114 -7.36 2.67 8.69
CA ILE A 114 -7.35 2.33 7.27
C ILE A 114 -8.79 2.08 6.81
N LYS A 115 -9.19 2.72 5.74
CA LYS A 115 -10.54 2.66 5.17
C LYS A 115 -10.48 2.39 3.68
N ARG A 116 -11.58 1.87 3.15
CA ARG A 116 -11.83 1.81 1.71
C ARG A 116 -10.72 1.07 0.93
N LEU A 117 -10.06 0.07 1.55
CA LEU A 117 -9.17 -0.82 0.80
C LEU A 117 -10.03 -1.64 -0.16
N PHE A 118 -9.93 -1.33 -1.43
CA PHE A 118 -10.69 -1.95 -2.49
C PHE A 118 -9.82 -2.20 -3.72
N VAL A 119 -9.98 -3.38 -4.29
CA VAL A 119 -9.39 -3.76 -5.57
C VAL A 119 -10.52 -4.28 -6.45
N ARG A 120 -10.64 -3.73 -7.64
CA ARG A 120 -11.62 -4.17 -8.62
C ARG A 120 -11.47 -5.67 -8.89
N PRO A 121 -12.58 -6.42 -9.09
CA PRO A 121 -12.55 -7.88 -9.21
C PRO A 121 -11.53 -8.41 -10.22
N GLU A 122 -11.41 -7.76 -11.37
CA GLU A 122 -10.51 -8.15 -12.47
C GLU A 122 -9.02 -8.03 -12.13
N PHE A 123 -8.66 -7.27 -11.08
CA PHE A 123 -7.28 -7.08 -10.61
C PHE A 123 -6.96 -7.86 -9.32
N ARG A 124 -7.91 -8.64 -8.81
CA ARG A 124 -7.71 -9.44 -7.60
C ARG A 124 -6.78 -10.64 -7.85
N GLY A 125 -6.28 -11.25 -6.77
CA GLY A 125 -5.38 -12.41 -6.86
C GLY A 125 -3.95 -12.10 -7.31
N GLN A 126 -3.64 -10.82 -7.59
CA GLN A 126 -2.34 -10.36 -8.12
C GLN A 126 -1.51 -9.58 -7.07
N GLY A 127 -1.85 -9.69 -5.80
CA GLY A 127 -1.12 -9.04 -4.70
C GLY A 127 -1.39 -7.55 -4.50
N LEU A 128 -2.24 -6.91 -5.32
CA LEU A 128 -2.46 -5.47 -5.29
C LEU A 128 -3.04 -4.98 -3.96
N GLY A 129 -3.97 -5.74 -3.35
CA GLY A 129 -4.52 -5.41 -2.04
C GLY A 129 -3.45 -5.38 -0.93
N ARG A 130 -2.46 -6.29 -1.00
CA ARG A 130 -1.30 -6.28 -0.09
C ARG A 130 -0.44 -5.06 -0.31
N GLN A 131 -0.10 -4.72 -1.55
CA GLN A 131 0.71 -3.55 -1.88
C GLN A 131 0.07 -2.26 -1.36
N LEU A 132 -1.24 -2.07 -1.56
CA LEU A 132 -2.01 -0.94 -1.04
C LEU A 132 -1.97 -0.88 0.50
N ALA A 133 -2.17 -2.01 1.18
CA ALA A 133 -2.11 -2.06 2.64
C ALA A 133 -0.69 -1.75 3.17
N GLU A 134 0.35 -2.29 2.56
CA GLU A 134 1.75 -2.06 2.94
C GLU A 134 2.18 -0.61 2.72
N VAL A 135 1.75 0.02 1.60
CA VAL A 135 1.95 1.46 1.38
C VAL A 135 1.30 2.25 2.52
N MET A 136 0.06 1.93 2.87
CA MET A 136 -0.66 2.66 3.91
C MET A 136 -0.04 2.48 5.31
N ILE A 137 0.46 1.28 5.64
CA ILE A 137 1.20 1.02 6.89
C ILE A 137 2.48 1.87 6.94
N ARG A 138 3.22 1.96 5.83
CA ARG A 138 4.43 2.78 5.75
C ARG A 138 4.12 4.27 5.93
N GLU A 139 3.10 4.78 5.26
CA GLU A 139 2.65 6.17 5.39
C GLU A 139 2.20 6.50 6.81
N ALA A 140 1.44 5.61 7.44
CA ALA A 140 1.01 5.79 8.83
C ALA A 140 2.20 5.91 9.80
N LYS A 141 3.23 5.09 9.61
CA LYS A 141 4.48 5.20 10.39
C LYS A 141 5.19 6.53 10.16
N GLN A 142 5.30 6.98 8.90
CA GLN A 142 5.93 8.28 8.56
C GLN A 142 5.17 9.47 9.14
N LEU A 143 3.85 9.35 9.28
CA LEU A 143 2.99 10.35 9.94
C LEU A 143 3.07 10.31 11.46
N GLY A 144 3.81 9.36 12.05
CA GLY A 144 3.99 9.23 13.49
C GLY A 144 2.83 8.55 14.20
N TYR A 145 1.97 7.81 13.49
CA TYR A 145 0.95 7.01 14.15
C TYR A 145 1.57 5.79 14.83
N GLU A 146 1.10 5.49 16.04
CA GLU A 146 1.54 4.36 16.84
C GLU A 146 0.66 3.11 16.60
N ARG A 147 -0.61 3.32 16.23
CA ARG A 147 -1.60 2.26 16.02
C ARG A 147 -2.44 2.53 14.78
N MET A 148 -2.71 1.47 14.04
CA MET A 148 -3.60 1.49 12.89
C MET A 148 -4.76 0.54 13.14
N ARG A 149 -5.99 1.02 13.01
CA ARG A 149 -7.23 0.26 13.20
C ARG A 149 -7.95 0.05 11.88
N LEU A 150 -8.85 -0.92 11.89
CA LEU A 150 -9.81 -1.15 10.83
C LEU A 150 -11.04 -1.88 11.36
N ASP A 151 -12.13 -1.79 10.63
CA ASP A 151 -13.26 -2.69 10.72
C ASP A 151 -13.44 -3.50 9.43
N THR A 152 -13.96 -4.72 9.53
CA THR A 152 -14.14 -5.62 8.39
C THR A 152 -15.34 -6.53 8.61
N LEU A 153 -15.92 -7.04 7.53
CA LEU A 153 -17.23 -7.70 7.54
C LEU A 153 -17.15 -9.13 6.98
N PRO A 154 -16.98 -10.18 7.83
CA PRO A 154 -17.16 -11.55 7.38
C PRO A 154 -18.63 -11.82 7.02
N PRO A 155 -18.94 -12.75 6.11
CA PRO A 155 -18.01 -13.60 5.38
C PRO A 155 -17.44 -12.94 4.09
N LYS A 156 -17.99 -11.81 3.65
CA LYS A 156 -17.68 -11.17 2.36
C LYS A 156 -16.20 -10.72 2.26
N MET A 157 -15.57 -10.43 3.40
CA MET A 157 -14.20 -9.92 3.48
C MET A 157 -13.21 -10.94 4.10
N ASN A 158 -13.45 -12.25 3.99
CA ASN A 158 -12.56 -13.25 4.58
C ASN A 158 -11.13 -13.16 4.03
N ASP A 159 -10.95 -12.90 2.73
CA ASP A 159 -9.63 -12.72 2.12
C ASP A 159 -8.92 -11.47 2.67
N ALA A 160 -9.66 -10.40 2.91
CA ALA A 160 -9.11 -9.19 3.53
C ALA A 160 -8.70 -9.46 4.99
N ILE A 161 -9.49 -10.22 5.75
CA ILE A 161 -9.14 -10.62 7.12
C ILE A 161 -7.87 -11.46 7.13
N ALA A 162 -7.72 -12.41 6.21
CA ALA A 162 -6.51 -13.22 6.07
C ALA A 162 -5.29 -12.34 5.72
N LEU A 163 -5.47 -11.37 4.81
CA LEU A 163 -4.45 -10.39 4.47
C LEU A 163 -4.04 -9.57 5.71
N TYR A 164 -4.98 -8.98 6.45
CA TYR A 164 -4.67 -8.16 7.62
C TYR A 164 -3.95 -8.97 8.71
N ARG A 165 -4.38 -10.20 8.98
CA ARG A 165 -3.66 -11.11 9.91
C ARG A 165 -2.23 -11.37 9.46
N SER A 166 -2.00 -11.59 8.17
CA SER A 166 -0.65 -11.80 7.62
C SER A 166 0.25 -10.56 7.69
N LEU A 167 -0.35 -9.37 7.81
CA LEU A 167 0.34 -8.08 8.02
C LEU A 167 0.54 -7.76 9.51
N GLY A 168 0.09 -8.64 10.43
CA GLY A 168 0.28 -8.48 11.87
C GLY A 168 -0.89 -7.82 12.61
N PHE A 169 -2.01 -7.53 11.94
CA PHE A 169 -3.20 -7.06 12.62
C PHE A 169 -3.77 -8.13 13.54
N GLN A 170 -4.17 -7.73 14.73
CA GLN A 170 -4.82 -8.56 15.73
C GLN A 170 -6.27 -8.10 15.94
N GLU A 171 -7.15 -9.05 16.23
CA GLU A 171 -8.56 -8.76 16.54
C GLU A 171 -8.65 -8.04 17.88
N ILE A 172 -9.44 -6.98 17.95
CA ILE A 172 -9.66 -6.16 19.15
C ILE A 172 -11.16 -5.98 19.41
N GLU A 173 -11.49 -5.50 20.60
CA GLU A 173 -12.85 -5.07 20.92
C GLU A 173 -13.29 -3.89 20.05
N PRO A 174 -14.59 -3.76 19.76
CA PRO A 174 -15.14 -2.64 19.01
C PRO A 174 -14.75 -1.28 19.60
N TYR A 175 -14.22 -0.38 18.78
CA TYR A 175 -13.91 0.99 19.17
C TYR A 175 -14.98 2.02 18.76
N TYR A 176 -16.02 1.56 18.08
CA TYR A 176 -17.26 2.28 17.80
C TYR A 176 -18.43 1.30 17.60
N ASN A 177 -19.66 1.81 17.64
CA ASN A 177 -20.84 0.98 17.40
C ASN A 177 -21.05 0.76 15.89
N ASN A 178 -20.71 -0.43 15.39
CA ASN A 178 -21.01 -0.86 14.02
C ASN A 178 -22.31 -1.70 14.06
N PRO A 179 -23.40 -1.25 13.38
CA PRO A 179 -24.68 -1.96 13.42
C PRO A 179 -24.68 -3.26 12.60
N VAL A 180 -23.64 -3.52 11.82
CA VAL A 180 -23.58 -4.71 10.95
C VAL A 180 -23.22 -5.93 11.80
N PRO A 181 -24.07 -6.96 11.85
CA PRO A 181 -23.81 -8.17 12.62
C PRO A 181 -22.51 -8.86 12.18
N GLY A 182 -21.71 -9.27 13.15
CA GLY A 182 -20.46 -9.98 12.90
C GLY A 182 -19.30 -9.11 12.42
N ALA A 183 -19.43 -7.78 12.44
CA ALA A 183 -18.32 -6.89 12.18
C ALA A 183 -17.15 -7.20 13.11
N LYS A 184 -15.94 -7.27 12.55
CA LYS A 184 -14.69 -7.49 13.28
C LYS A 184 -13.86 -6.23 13.26
N PHE A 185 -13.20 -5.98 14.38
CA PHE A 185 -12.30 -4.85 14.55
C PHE A 185 -10.88 -5.38 14.74
N MET A 186 -9.92 -4.74 14.08
CA MET A 186 -8.53 -5.18 14.13
C MET A 186 -7.61 -3.99 14.34
N GLU A 187 -6.47 -4.23 14.99
CA GLU A 187 -5.44 -3.22 15.25
C GLU A 187 -4.06 -3.77 14.91
N LEU A 188 -3.24 -2.94 14.30
CA LEU A 188 -1.81 -3.14 14.10
C LEU A 188 -1.04 -2.14 14.97
N ASN A 189 -0.12 -2.64 15.80
CA ASN A 189 0.87 -1.81 16.47
C ASN A 189 1.95 -1.43 15.45
N LEU A 190 2.10 -0.12 15.19
CA LEU A 190 3.07 0.41 14.24
C LEU A 190 4.45 0.63 14.87
N GLY A 191 4.54 0.58 16.22
CA GLY A 191 5.71 0.99 16.98
C GLY A 191 5.85 2.51 17.01
N ARG A 192 6.53 3.05 18.00
CA ARG A 192 7.03 4.43 17.94
C ARG A 192 8.17 4.48 16.93
N LEU A 193 8.25 5.55 16.14
CA LEU A 193 9.50 5.93 15.53
C LEU A 193 10.45 6.19 16.70
N GLU A 194 11.42 5.30 16.92
CA GLU A 194 12.48 5.57 17.88
C GLU A 194 13.12 6.87 17.41
N ASP A 195 13.10 7.85 18.30
CA ASP A 195 13.82 9.11 18.13
C ASP A 195 15.30 8.76 18.02
N THR A 196 15.81 8.69 16.78
CA THR A 196 17.23 8.56 16.50
C THR A 196 17.91 9.89 16.80
N SER A 197 17.60 10.48 17.96
CA SER A 197 18.42 11.51 18.55
C SER A 197 19.74 10.85 18.97
N LEU A 198 20.79 11.25 18.26
CA LEU A 198 22.18 10.91 18.52
C LEU A 198 22.46 10.85 20.03
N PRO A 199 23.18 9.84 20.54
CA PRO A 199 23.58 9.82 21.92
C PRO A 199 24.38 11.07 22.21
N SER A 200 23.88 11.86 23.15
CA SER A 200 24.55 13.02 23.71
C SER A 200 25.78 12.58 24.56
N ALA A 201 26.78 12.06 23.90
CA ALA A 201 28.05 11.70 24.46
C ALA A 201 29.11 12.48 23.72
N LEU A 202 29.46 13.63 24.29
CA LEU A 202 30.81 14.29 24.24
C LEU A 202 30.69 15.78 24.57
N LEU A 203 30.32 16.06 25.84
CA LEU A 203 30.67 17.33 26.49
C LEU A 203 31.40 17.03 27.82
N THR A 204 32.58 16.41 27.69
CA THR A 204 33.56 16.43 28.79
C THR A 204 34.23 17.77 28.75
N HIS A 205 33.79 18.67 29.62
CA HIS A 205 34.53 19.86 29.98
C HIS A 205 35.84 19.46 30.67
N HIS A 206 36.93 19.65 29.97
CA HIS A 206 38.25 19.76 30.57
C HIS A 206 38.33 21.12 31.27
N HIS A 207 38.08 21.14 32.56
CA HIS A 207 38.56 22.21 33.41
C HIS A 207 39.94 21.78 33.91
N ARG A 208 40.99 22.31 33.26
CA ARG A 208 42.32 22.38 33.88
C ARG A 208 42.44 23.71 34.58
N GLY A 209 42.73 23.63 35.91
CA GLY A 209 42.96 24.75 36.76
C GLY A 209 44.27 25.49 36.52
N ARG A 210 44.27 26.69 36.95
CA ARG A 210 45.34 27.34 37.70
C ARG A 210 44.71 28.41 38.58
#